data_6abc9a39d003cee2edea6e09bef23a25
#
_entry.id   6abc9a39d003cee2edea6e09bef23a25
#
_cell.length_a   1.000
_cell.length_b   1.000
_cell.length_c   1.000
_cell.angle_alpha   90.00
_cell.angle_beta   90.00
_cell.angle_gamma   90.00
#
_symmetry.space_group_name_H-M   'P 1'
#
loop_
_entity.id
_entity.type
_entity.pdbx_description
1 polymer ?
#
loop_
_entity_poly.entity_id
_entity_poly.type
_entity_poly.pdbx_seq_one_letter_code
_entity_poly.pdbx_strand_id
1 'polypeptide(L)'
;MRIKIYDSKQLGNKMWYLGSGNLYEYLSHLRPDFFMYKIQRRLVSNRYLDGIYQTIEQGEPIPPLTLISTQPLNVDNGCADIDLQNIDILDGLQRTYRLWVIYKISLMCIQIEEKDHHSLLDKIKA
;
A
#
# COMPACT_ATOMS: atom_id res chain seq x y z
N MET A 1 10.11 3.85 3.47
CA MET A 1 8.99 4.79 3.22
C MET A 1 8.99 5.88 4.27
N ARG A 2 8.96 7.11 3.84
CA ARG A 2 8.90 8.25 4.73
C ARG A 2 7.45 8.62 5.05
N ILE A 3 7.13 8.78 6.33
CA ILE A 3 5.78 9.17 6.78
C ILE A 3 5.83 10.45 7.57
N LYS A 4 4.75 11.22 7.49
CA LYS A 4 4.53 12.38 8.34
C LYS A 4 3.76 11.94 9.58
N ILE A 5 4.23 12.29 10.76
CA ILE A 5 3.63 11.96 12.04
C ILE A 5 2.79 13.14 12.51
N TYR A 6 1.51 12.91 12.77
CA TYR A 6 0.58 13.94 13.27
C TYR A 6 0.40 13.85 14.78
N ASP A 7 0.47 12.66 15.33
CA ASP A 7 0.27 12.43 16.76
C ASP A 7 0.97 11.16 17.19
N SER A 8 1.32 11.10 18.47
CA SER A 8 1.91 9.91 19.07
C SER A 8 1.43 9.76 20.50
N LYS A 9 1.33 8.50 20.96
CA LYS A 9 0.89 8.18 22.32
C LYS A 9 1.60 6.94 22.80
N GLN A 10 2.17 7.03 23.99
CA GLN A 10 2.77 5.87 24.65
C GLN A 10 1.71 5.15 25.49
N LEU A 11 1.59 3.85 25.27
CA LEU A 11 0.70 2.97 26.02
C LEU A 11 1.53 1.76 26.52
N GLY A 12 1.91 1.81 27.79
CA GLY A 12 2.80 0.79 28.36
C GLY A 12 4.16 0.78 27.67
N ASN A 13 4.56 -0.37 27.14
CA ASN A 13 5.81 -0.53 26.38
C ASN A 13 5.62 -0.33 24.87
N LYS A 14 4.44 0.10 24.44
CA LYS A 14 4.10 0.31 23.03
C LYS A 14 3.97 1.79 22.73
N MET A 15 4.34 2.14 21.51
CA MET A 15 4.19 3.49 21.01
C MET A 15 3.23 3.49 19.83
N TRP A 16 2.22 4.35 19.88
CA TRP A 16 1.24 4.53 18.82
C TRP A 16 1.54 5.81 18.05
N TYR A 17 1.42 5.73 16.75
CA TYR A 17 1.61 6.87 15.88
C TYR A 17 0.43 7.01 14.93
N LEU A 18 -0.03 8.23 14.73
CA LEU A 18 -0.93 8.58 13.64
C LEU A 18 -0.14 9.33 12.61
N GLY A 19 -0.14 8.82 11.39
CA GLY A 19 0.67 9.42 10.34
C GLY A 19 0.05 9.26 8.96
N SER A 20 0.67 9.88 7.99
CA SER A 20 0.31 9.74 6.58
C SER A 20 1.53 9.50 5.73
N GLY A 21 1.33 8.80 4.63
CA GLY A 21 2.38 8.51 3.68
C GLY A 21 1.83 8.45 2.27
N ASN A 22 2.74 8.27 1.32
CA ASN A 22 2.40 8.16 -0.08
C ASN A 22 1.97 6.73 -0.43
N LEU A 23 0.82 6.61 -1.08
CA LEU A 23 0.27 5.29 -1.44
C LEU A 23 1.19 4.53 -2.41
N TYR A 24 1.79 5.21 -3.37
CA TYR A 24 2.71 4.59 -4.32
C TYR A 24 3.94 4.01 -3.61
N GLU A 25 4.55 4.76 -2.69
CA GLU A 25 5.67 4.28 -1.89
C GLU A 25 5.28 3.07 -1.05
N TYR A 26 4.10 3.12 -0.43
CA TYR A 26 3.58 2.02 0.36
C TYR A 26 3.47 0.73 -0.46
N LEU A 27 2.83 0.80 -1.62
CA LEU A 27 2.60 -0.37 -2.45
C LEU A 27 3.89 -0.88 -3.12
N SER A 28 4.79 0.03 -3.49
CA SER A 28 6.04 -0.34 -4.16
C SER A 28 7.06 -0.99 -3.25
N HIS A 29 7.01 -0.71 -1.93
CA HIS A 29 7.96 -1.24 -0.95
C HIS A 29 7.42 -2.40 -0.11
N LEU A 30 6.16 -2.79 -0.31
CA LEU A 30 5.61 -3.95 0.38
C LEU A 30 6.31 -5.24 -0.03
N ARG A 31 6.48 -6.13 0.94
CA ARG A 31 6.96 -7.49 0.63
C ARG A 31 5.96 -8.18 -0.30
N PRO A 32 6.42 -8.91 -1.33
CA PRO A 32 5.52 -9.59 -2.26
C PRO A 32 4.58 -10.60 -1.60
N ASP A 33 4.95 -11.11 -0.44
CA ASP A 33 4.20 -12.11 0.32
C ASP A 33 3.40 -11.53 1.49
N PHE A 34 3.14 -10.21 1.50
CA PHE A 34 2.46 -9.54 2.61
C PHE A 34 1.08 -10.14 2.92
N PHE A 35 0.42 -10.74 1.95
CA PHE A 35 -0.88 -11.36 2.10
C PHE A 35 -0.82 -12.78 2.69
N MET A 36 0.37 -13.37 2.84
CA MET A 36 0.57 -14.71 3.38
C MET A 36 0.81 -14.74 4.89
N TYR A 37 0.74 -13.59 5.55
CA TYR A 37 1.08 -13.47 6.96
C TYR A 37 0.04 -14.02 7.92
N LYS A 38 0.50 -14.26 9.17
CA LYS A 38 -0.17 -14.96 10.28
C LYS A 38 -1.55 -14.43 10.67
N ILE A 39 -1.90 -13.21 10.30
CA ILE A 39 -3.23 -12.63 10.54
C ILE A 39 -4.06 -12.82 9.26
N GLN A 40 -4.09 -14.05 8.79
CA GLN A 40 -4.82 -14.37 7.55
C GLN A 40 -6.30 -14.37 7.82
N ARG A 41 -6.92 -13.28 7.49
CA ARG A 41 -8.31 -13.33 7.10
C ARG A 41 -8.35 -13.75 5.63
N ARG A 42 -9.17 -14.76 5.35
CA ARG A 42 -9.46 -15.19 3.99
C ARG A 42 -9.83 -13.96 3.14
N LEU A 43 -9.18 -13.81 1.99
CA LEU A 43 -9.54 -12.77 1.04
C LEU A 43 -10.95 -13.07 0.53
N VAL A 44 -11.90 -12.22 0.89
CA VAL A 44 -13.29 -12.35 0.48
C VAL A 44 -13.68 -11.21 -0.43
N SER A 45 -14.59 -11.51 -1.36
CA SER A 45 -15.22 -10.47 -2.15
C SER A 45 -16.09 -9.60 -1.23
N ASN A 46 -15.85 -8.29 -1.25
CA ASN A 46 -16.57 -7.35 -0.42
C ASN A 46 -16.92 -6.11 -1.26
N ARG A 47 -18.20 -5.72 -1.23
CA ARG A 47 -18.69 -4.57 -1.98
C ARG A 47 -18.00 -3.26 -1.59
N TYR A 48 -17.64 -3.11 -0.32
CA TYR A 48 -16.94 -1.91 0.16
C TYR A 48 -15.54 -1.79 -0.43
N LEU A 49 -14.91 -2.92 -0.74
CA LEU A 49 -13.58 -2.94 -1.35
C LEU A 49 -13.63 -2.64 -2.85
N ASP A 50 -14.74 -2.92 -3.51
CA ASP A 50 -14.89 -2.64 -4.93
C ASP A 50 -14.93 -1.12 -5.22
N GLY A 51 -15.29 -0.31 -4.22
CA GLY A 51 -15.25 1.15 -4.33
C GLY A 51 -13.84 1.77 -4.25
N ILE A 52 -12.83 1.00 -3.88
CA ILE A 52 -11.45 1.52 -3.75
C ILE A 52 -10.89 2.03 -5.08
N TYR A 53 -11.18 1.35 -6.17
CA TYR A 53 -10.75 1.79 -7.49
C TYR A 53 -11.28 3.20 -7.82
N GLN A 54 -12.55 3.44 -7.56
CA GLN A 54 -13.15 4.75 -7.75
C GLN A 54 -12.55 5.81 -6.83
N THR A 55 -12.25 5.44 -5.59
CA THR A 55 -11.60 6.32 -4.62
C THR A 55 -10.24 6.80 -5.15
N ILE A 56 -9.45 5.90 -5.69
CA ILE A 56 -8.14 6.24 -6.30
C ILE A 56 -8.33 7.13 -7.52
N GLU A 57 -9.27 6.78 -8.38
CA GLU A 57 -9.55 7.49 -9.63
C GLU A 57 -9.97 8.93 -9.37
N GLN A 58 -10.73 9.17 -8.29
CA GLN A 58 -11.18 10.49 -7.88
C GLN A 58 -10.15 11.24 -7.02
N GLY A 59 -9.01 10.63 -6.70
CA GLY A 59 -7.99 11.24 -5.86
C GLY A 59 -8.38 11.40 -4.41
N GLU A 60 -9.36 10.64 -3.94
CA GLU A 60 -9.81 10.68 -2.56
C GLU A 60 -8.88 9.88 -1.64
N PRO A 61 -8.81 10.24 -0.35
CA PRO A 61 -7.96 9.50 0.60
C PRO A 61 -8.47 8.09 0.83
N ILE A 62 -7.53 7.17 0.95
CA ILE A 62 -7.82 5.77 1.28
C ILE A 62 -8.13 5.67 2.77
N PRO A 63 -9.09 4.80 3.18
CA PRO A 63 -9.34 4.56 4.60
C PRO A 63 -8.08 4.15 5.35
N PRO A 64 -7.94 4.55 6.63
CA PRO A 64 -6.73 4.28 7.40
C PRO A 64 -6.40 2.79 7.48
N LEU A 65 -5.10 2.51 7.51
CA LEU A 65 -4.54 1.18 7.74
C LEU A 65 -3.90 1.15 9.12
N THR A 66 -3.87 -0.01 9.75
CA THR A 66 -3.11 -0.21 10.99
C THR A 66 -1.95 -1.15 10.72
N LEU A 67 -0.75 -0.66 10.94
CA LEU A 67 0.49 -1.40 10.73
C LEU A 67 1.19 -1.63 12.06
N ILE A 68 1.89 -2.73 12.17
CA ILE A 68 2.71 -3.06 13.34
C ILE A 68 4.17 -3.18 12.91
N SER A 69 5.04 -2.50 13.63
CA SER A 69 6.48 -2.65 13.51
C SER A 69 7.07 -3.14 14.82
N THR A 70 7.98 -4.09 14.77
CA THR A 70 8.77 -4.52 15.94
C THR A 70 9.95 -3.60 16.21
N GLN A 71 10.30 -2.77 15.25
CA GLN A 71 11.39 -1.81 15.37
C GLN A 71 10.85 -0.44 15.79
N PRO A 72 11.53 0.25 16.73
CA PRO A 72 11.11 1.59 17.12
C PRO A 72 11.27 2.56 15.95
N LEU A 73 10.36 3.52 15.86
CA LEU A 73 10.45 4.60 14.89
C LEU A 73 11.31 5.74 15.44
N ASN A 74 12.20 6.25 14.61
CA ASN A 74 12.97 7.45 14.90
C ASN A 74 12.27 8.64 14.27
N VAL A 75 11.54 9.40 15.09
CA VAL A 75 10.83 10.59 14.64
C VAL A 75 11.76 11.80 14.67
N ASP A 76 11.94 12.42 13.53
CA ASP A 76 12.74 13.63 13.38
C ASP A 76 11.97 14.66 12.55
N ASN A 77 11.83 15.87 13.08
CA ASN A 77 11.07 16.96 12.44
C ASN A 77 9.65 16.56 12.01
N GLY A 78 8.97 15.77 12.85
CA GLY A 78 7.61 15.32 12.56
C GLY A 78 7.49 14.28 11.48
N CYS A 79 8.61 13.69 11.05
CA CYS A 79 8.65 12.63 10.06
C CYS A 79 9.41 11.42 10.58
N ALA A 80 9.13 10.25 10.03
CA ALA A 80 9.84 9.02 10.34
C ALA A 80 9.96 8.15 9.09
N ASP A 81 10.99 7.31 9.05
CA ASP A 81 11.15 6.30 8.02
C ASP A 81 10.68 4.95 8.55
N ILE A 82 9.81 4.29 7.78
CA ILE A 82 9.33 2.94 8.10
C ILE A 82 9.93 1.96 7.11
N ASP A 83 10.42 0.84 7.64
CA ASP A 83 10.85 -0.29 6.81
C ASP A 83 9.66 -1.21 6.56
N LEU A 84 9.08 -1.10 5.37
CA LEU A 84 7.90 -1.88 4.98
C LEU A 84 8.21 -3.38 4.82
N GLN A 85 9.48 -3.77 4.79
CA GLN A 85 9.87 -5.18 4.77
C GLN A 85 9.70 -5.85 6.14
N ASN A 86 9.64 -5.07 7.22
CA ASN A 86 9.58 -5.55 8.60
C ASN A 86 8.31 -5.12 9.34
N ILE A 87 7.23 -4.88 8.61
CA ILE A 87 5.93 -4.55 9.20
C ILE A 87 4.92 -5.66 8.94
N ASP A 88 3.93 -5.72 9.82
CA ASP A 88 2.73 -6.53 9.64
C ASP A 88 1.51 -5.61 9.48
N ILE A 89 0.55 -6.05 8.70
CA ILE A 89 -0.71 -5.32 8.51
C ILE A 89 -1.73 -5.90 9.48
N LEU A 90 -2.07 -5.13 10.51
CA LEU A 90 -3.06 -5.54 11.50
C LEU A 90 -4.48 -5.32 10.99
N ASP A 91 -4.72 -4.18 10.36
CA ASP A 91 -6.01 -3.86 9.75
C ASP A 91 -5.79 -3.24 8.37
N GLY A 92 -6.62 -3.64 7.42
CA GLY A 92 -6.54 -3.16 6.04
C GLY A 92 -5.80 -4.09 5.09
N LEU A 93 -5.61 -5.37 5.45
CA LEU A 93 -4.94 -6.34 4.58
C LEU A 93 -5.68 -6.53 3.25
N GLN A 94 -6.99 -6.66 3.26
CA GLN A 94 -7.78 -6.83 2.04
C GLN A 94 -7.76 -5.58 1.17
N ARG A 95 -7.84 -4.39 1.80
CA ARG A 95 -7.68 -3.13 1.08
C ARG A 95 -6.30 -3.04 0.43
N THR A 96 -5.26 -3.36 1.18
CA THR A 96 -3.89 -3.37 0.67
C THR A 96 -3.74 -4.32 -0.51
N TYR A 97 -4.30 -5.52 -0.41
CA TYR A 97 -4.26 -6.49 -1.50
C TYR A 97 -4.92 -5.94 -2.77
N ARG A 98 -6.10 -5.35 -2.66
CA ARG A 98 -6.79 -4.76 -3.82
C ARG A 98 -6.04 -3.58 -4.42
N LEU A 99 -5.51 -2.71 -3.57
CA LEU A 99 -4.66 -1.60 -4.00
C LEU A 99 -3.41 -2.11 -4.71
N TRP A 100 -2.79 -3.15 -4.18
CA TRP A 100 -1.60 -3.76 -4.76
C TRP A 100 -1.91 -4.37 -6.14
N VAL A 101 -3.05 -5.02 -6.30
CA VAL A 101 -3.48 -5.56 -7.60
C VAL A 101 -3.65 -4.43 -8.62
N ILE A 102 -4.32 -3.34 -8.24
CA ILE A 102 -4.49 -2.17 -9.10
C ILE A 102 -3.12 -1.59 -9.50
N TYR A 103 -2.22 -1.46 -8.53
CA TYR A 103 -0.86 -0.98 -8.76
C TYR A 103 -0.10 -1.87 -9.76
N LYS A 104 -0.15 -3.18 -9.59
CA LYS A 104 0.53 -4.12 -10.50
C LYS A 104 -0.05 -4.09 -11.91
N ILE A 105 -1.36 -4.04 -12.05
CA ILE A 105 -2.01 -3.92 -13.35
C ILE A 105 -1.62 -2.61 -14.03
N SER A 106 -1.60 -1.50 -13.29
CA SER A 106 -1.19 -0.20 -13.83
C SER A 106 0.25 -0.21 -14.33
N LEU A 107 1.16 -0.84 -13.58
CA LEU A 107 2.56 -1.01 -14.01
C LEU A 107 2.66 -1.84 -15.28
N MET A 108 1.89 -2.91 -15.40
CA MET A 108 1.87 -3.74 -16.60
C MET A 108 1.39 -2.94 -17.81
N CYS A 109 0.36 -2.14 -17.66
CA CYS A 109 -0.14 -1.27 -18.73
C CYS A 109 0.92 -0.25 -19.19
N ILE A 110 1.62 0.39 -18.24
CA ILE A 110 2.71 1.33 -18.55
C ILE A 110 3.85 0.61 -19.29
N GLN A 111 4.25 -0.57 -18.84
CA GLN A 111 5.30 -1.35 -19.48
C GLN A 111 4.91 -1.74 -20.91
N ILE A 112 3.67 -2.10 -21.14
CA ILE A 112 3.16 -2.41 -22.48
C ILE A 112 3.21 -1.17 -23.38
N GLU A 113 2.81 -0.02 -22.86
CA GLU A 113 2.84 1.25 -23.59
C GLU A 113 4.27 1.68 -23.93
N GLU A 114 5.20 1.58 -22.99
CA GLU A 114 6.59 2.02 -23.17
C GLU A 114 7.42 1.05 -23.99
N LYS A 115 7.29 -0.25 -23.75
CA LYS A 115 8.15 -1.27 -24.38
C LYS A 115 7.64 -1.75 -25.72
N ASP A 116 6.31 -1.86 -25.87
CA ASP A 116 5.69 -2.54 -26.98
C ASP A 116 4.66 -1.69 -27.72
N HIS A 117 4.65 -0.37 -27.47
CA HIS A 117 3.69 0.50 -28.14
C HIS A 117 3.75 0.34 -29.66
N HIS A 118 4.95 0.22 -30.23
CA HIS A 118 5.13 -0.03 -31.65
C HIS A 118 4.89 -1.49 -32.04
N SER A 119 5.44 -2.44 -31.28
CA SER A 119 5.36 -3.86 -31.65
C SER A 119 3.98 -4.45 -31.46
N LEU A 120 3.26 -4.05 -30.41
CA LEU A 120 1.89 -4.50 -30.17
C LEU A 120 0.90 -3.90 -31.16
N LEU A 121 1.02 -2.61 -31.45
CA LEU A 121 0.24 -1.94 -32.47
C LEU A 121 0.52 -2.51 -33.86
N ASP A 122 1.75 -2.79 -34.19
CA ASP A 122 2.14 -3.40 -35.46
C ASP A 122 1.57 -4.81 -35.60
N LYS A 123 1.56 -5.60 -34.51
CA LYS A 123 0.94 -6.92 -34.50
C LYS A 123 -0.57 -6.86 -34.66
N ILE A 124 -1.22 -5.86 -34.08
CA ILE A 124 -2.68 -5.68 -34.21
C ILE A 124 -3.03 -5.19 -35.62
N LYS A 125 -2.18 -4.37 -36.23
CA LYS A 125 -2.39 -3.85 -37.58
C LYS A 125 -2.00 -4.82 -38.69
N ALA A 126 -1.20 -5.79 -38.37
CA ALA A 126 -0.84 -6.84 -39.31
C ALA A 126 -1.94 -7.89 -39.38
#